data_4484d18a85ea08426bf598cc2b785d4b
#
_entry.id   4484d18a85ea08426bf598cc2b785d4b
#
_cell.length_a   1.000
_cell.length_b   1.000
_cell.length_c   1.000
_cell.angle_alpha   90.00
_cell.angle_beta   90.00
_cell.angle_gamma   90.00
#
_symmetry.space_group_name_H-M   'P 1'
#
loop_
_entity.id
_entity.type
_entity.pdbx_description
1 polymer ?
#
loop_
_entity_poly.entity_id
_entity_poly.type
_entity_poly.pdbx_seq_one_letter_code
_entity_poly.pdbx_strand_id
1 'polypeptide(L)'
;SYLHLKPETIYRLKVRPRLPWQVEEFIPQLHNQLLFVETLDEQAPCPQLEEILAQYLQPVVLQDDVLGELDYIREFDFFEGSVDWLGEEIGICLEVEKSDADGIKLAREAMRSMVTNQDKWDAQLRSFAAKELTELARDWSESEEDAAKITEETFAKRIPMGSITMEPDGRSEEHTSELQSLREI
;
A
#
# COMPACT_ATOMS: atom_id res chain seq x y z
N SER A 1 3.09 -21.70 -21.05
CA SER A 1 4.11 -21.40 -20.06
C SER A 1 4.04 -19.91 -19.73
N TYR A 2 3.93 -19.58 -18.46
CA TYR A 2 3.98 -18.18 -18.02
C TYR A 2 5.42 -17.68 -18.13
N LEU A 3 5.57 -16.48 -18.67
CA LEU A 3 6.87 -15.80 -18.74
C LEU A 3 7.20 -15.28 -17.34
N HIS A 4 8.15 -15.91 -16.67
CA HIS A 4 8.67 -15.46 -15.39
C HIS A 4 9.87 -14.54 -15.63
N LEU A 5 9.61 -13.24 -15.82
CA LEU A 5 10.66 -12.23 -15.84
C LEU A 5 10.89 -11.73 -14.41
N LYS A 6 12.16 -11.55 -14.04
CA LYS A 6 12.52 -10.88 -12.80
C LYS A 6 12.30 -9.39 -12.99
N PRO A 7 11.71 -8.68 -12.03
CA PRO A 7 11.63 -7.23 -12.09
C PRO A 7 13.03 -6.60 -12.19
N GLU A 8 13.10 -5.38 -12.63
CA GLU A 8 14.33 -4.57 -12.66
C GLU A 8 15.49 -5.21 -13.41
N THR A 9 15.18 -6.03 -14.42
CA THR A 9 16.16 -6.79 -15.20
C THR A 9 15.98 -6.53 -16.68
N ILE A 10 17.10 -6.27 -17.38
CA ILE A 10 17.10 -6.06 -18.84
C ILE A 10 17.22 -7.41 -19.54
N TYR A 11 16.22 -7.72 -20.35
CA TYR A 11 16.17 -8.97 -21.11
C TYR A 11 16.33 -8.73 -22.60
N ARG A 12 17.04 -9.64 -23.26
CA ARG A 12 16.95 -9.79 -24.72
C ARG A 12 15.97 -10.91 -25.01
N LEU A 13 14.87 -10.55 -25.66
CA LEU A 13 13.78 -11.46 -25.97
C LEU A 13 13.67 -11.68 -27.46
N LYS A 14 13.37 -12.89 -27.87
CA LYS A 14 12.89 -13.20 -29.21
C LYS A 14 11.37 -13.10 -29.22
N VAL A 15 10.88 -12.27 -30.09
CA VAL A 15 9.45 -12.03 -30.28
C VAL A 15 9.08 -12.18 -31.73
N ARG A 16 7.80 -12.43 -32.04
CA ARG A 16 7.24 -12.40 -33.38
C ARG A 16 5.94 -11.61 -33.40
N PRO A 17 5.59 -10.98 -34.53
CA PRO A 17 4.27 -10.41 -34.70
C PRO A 17 3.15 -11.46 -34.55
N ARG A 18 1.97 -11.06 -34.12
CA ARG A 18 0.78 -11.88 -34.26
C ARG A 18 0.48 -12.10 -35.74
N LEU A 19 0.06 -13.32 -36.06
CA LEU A 19 -0.41 -13.61 -37.41
C LEU A 19 -1.84 -13.09 -37.57
N PRO A 20 -2.26 -12.67 -38.78
CA PRO A 20 -3.57 -12.04 -39.01
C PRO A 20 -4.75 -12.85 -38.47
N TRP A 21 -4.72 -14.18 -38.60
CA TRP A 21 -5.76 -15.08 -38.07
C TRP A 21 -5.77 -15.26 -36.54
N GLN A 22 -4.78 -14.68 -35.84
CA GLN A 22 -4.69 -14.71 -34.37
C GLN A 22 -5.27 -13.42 -33.73
N VAL A 23 -5.79 -12.54 -34.57
CA VAL A 23 -6.34 -11.26 -34.14
C VAL A 23 -7.84 -11.29 -34.41
N GLU A 24 -8.63 -11.15 -33.37
CA GLU A 24 -10.07 -10.98 -33.51
C GLU A 24 -10.35 -9.58 -34.06
N GLU A 25 -11.23 -9.48 -35.07
CA GLU A 25 -11.56 -8.20 -35.75
C GLU A 25 -12.05 -7.12 -34.75
N PHE A 26 -12.59 -7.52 -33.62
CA PHE A 26 -13.17 -6.62 -32.63
C PHE A 26 -12.15 -6.01 -31.64
N ILE A 27 -10.88 -6.40 -31.70
CA ILE A 27 -9.83 -5.91 -30.77
C ILE A 27 -8.64 -5.38 -31.57
N PRO A 28 -8.76 -4.18 -32.17
CA PRO A 28 -7.70 -3.60 -32.99
C PRO A 28 -6.36 -3.42 -32.28
N GLN A 29 -6.38 -3.22 -30.95
CA GLN A 29 -5.17 -3.05 -30.13
C GLN A 29 -4.25 -4.28 -30.17
N LEU A 30 -4.76 -5.47 -30.51
CA LEU A 30 -3.97 -6.70 -30.61
C LEU A 30 -3.09 -6.74 -31.87
N HIS A 31 -3.34 -5.89 -32.87
CA HIS A 31 -2.56 -5.87 -34.10
C HIS A 31 -1.10 -5.47 -33.88
N ASN A 32 -0.83 -4.65 -32.87
CA ASN A 32 0.52 -4.18 -32.53
C ASN A 32 1.21 -5.05 -31.46
N GLN A 33 0.61 -6.16 -31.04
CA GLN A 33 1.20 -7.02 -30.02
C GLN A 33 2.25 -7.96 -30.63
N LEU A 34 3.34 -8.09 -29.90
CA LEU A 34 4.38 -9.07 -30.15
C LEU A 34 4.14 -10.30 -29.27
N LEU A 35 4.26 -11.50 -29.87
CA LEU A 35 4.21 -12.75 -29.13
C LEU A 35 5.62 -13.12 -28.68
N PHE A 36 5.78 -13.38 -27.42
CA PHE A 36 7.01 -13.93 -26.86
C PHE A 36 7.29 -15.32 -27.44
N VAL A 37 8.54 -15.57 -27.77
CA VAL A 37 9.03 -16.86 -28.28
C VAL A 37 9.98 -17.49 -27.26
N GLU A 38 11.06 -16.79 -26.93
CA GLU A 38 12.07 -17.27 -25.97
C GLU A 38 12.89 -16.10 -25.39
N THR A 39 13.45 -16.30 -24.20
CA THR A 39 14.48 -15.44 -23.65
C THR A 39 15.82 -15.81 -24.25
N LEU A 40 16.48 -14.86 -24.88
CA LEU A 40 17.81 -15.05 -25.48
C LEU A 40 18.92 -14.76 -24.47
N ASP A 41 18.69 -13.78 -23.60
CA ASP A 41 19.70 -13.35 -22.63
C ASP A 41 19.01 -12.70 -21.42
N GLU A 42 19.42 -13.08 -20.22
CA GLU A 42 19.12 -12.38 -18.97
C GLU A 42 20.26 -11.40 -18.68
N GLN A 43 19.95 -10.21 -18.22
CA GLN A 43 20.92 -9.12 -18.00
C GLN A 43 21.66 -8.72 -19.28
N ALA A 44 20.89 -8.63 -20.38
CA ALA A 44 21.44 -8.25 -21.67
C ALA A 44 22.04 -6.84 -21.64
N PRO A 45 23.32 -6.66 -22.03
CA PRO A 45 23.95 -5.34 -22.01
C PRO A 45 23.26 -4.41 -22.99
N CYS A 46 22.75 -3.29 -22.47
CA CYS A 46 22.11 -2.24 -23.25
C CYS A 46 22.31 -0.91 -22.51
N PRO A 47 23.36 -0.13 -22.84
CA PRO A 47 23.71 1.10 -22.10
C PRO A 47 22.54 2.08 -21.93
N GLN A 48 21.69 2.22 -22.95
CA GLN A 48 20.54 3.12 -22.89
C GLN A 48 19.48 2.65 -21.86
N LEU A 49 19.23 1.34 -21.78
CA LEU A 49 18.30 0.79 -20.81
C LEU A 49 18.92 0.72 -19.41
N GLU A 50 20.23 0.51 -19.32
CA GLU A 50 20.98 0.53 -18.05
C GLU A 50 20.90 1.93 -17.41
N GLU A 51 21.04 3.01 -18.21
CA GLU A 51 20.89 4.38 -17.73
C GLU A 51 19.46 4.65 -17.23
N ILE A 52 18.44 4.23 -17.99
CA ILE A 52 17.05 4.36 -17.59
C ILE A 52 16.76 3.56 -16.32
N LEU A 53 17.26 2.34 -16.24
CA LEU A 53 17.10 1.49 -15.07
C LEU A 53 17.78 2.10 -13.84
N ALA A 54 19.01 2.62 -13.99
CA ALA A 54 19.72 3.29 -12.91
C ALA A 54 18.96 4.52 -12.40
N GLN A 55 18.36 5.31 -13.28
CA GLN A 55 17.50 6.44 -12.90
C GLN A 55 16.20 5.96 -12.21
N TYR A 56 15.60 4.91 -12.74
CA TYR A 56 14.39 4.32 -12.15
C TYR A 56 14.65 3.79 -10.73
N LEU A 57 15.80 3.18 -10.49
CA LEU A 57 16.19 2.58 -9.21
C LEU A 57 16.65 3.59 -8.15
N GLN A 58 16.84 4.86 -8.51
CA GLN A 58 17.20 5.87 -7.53
C GLN A 58 16.14 5.96 -6.44
N PRO A 59 16.53 5.91 -5.14
CA PRO A 59 15.57 6.09 -4.05
C PRO A 59 14.81 7.41 -4.21
N VAL A 60 13.52 7.37 -3.98
CA VAL A 60 12.68 8.56 -3.89
C VAL A 60 12.20 8.65 -2.46
N VAL A 61 12.60 9.71 -1.78
CA VAL A 61 12.35 9.89 -0.35
C VAL A 61 11.70 11.23 -0.14
N LEU A 62 10.64 11.26 0.64
CA LEU A 62 9.98 12.47 1.10
C LEU A 62 10.43 12.76 2.53
N GLN A 63 11.08 13.89 2.74
CA GLN A 63 11.49 14.32 4.08
C GLN A 63 10.44 15.26 4.69
N ASP A 64 10.09 15.01 5.94
CA ASP A 64 9.13 15.80 6.70
C ASP A 64 9.60 15.96 8.15
N ASP A 65 9.39 17.12 8.73
CA ASP A 65 9.83 17.47 10.08
C ASP A 65 8.97 16.86 11.19
N VAL A 66 7.77 16.38 10.87
CA VAL A 66 6.83 15.71 11.79
C VAL A 66 6.73 14.21 11.51
N LEU A 67 6.67 13.85 10.23
CA LEU A 67 6.49 12.47 9.79
C LEU A 67 7.81 11.72 9.62
N GLY A 68 8.95 12.42 9.63
CA GLY A 68 10.26 11.84 9.39
C GLY A 68 10.51 11.58 7.91
N GLU A 69 11.14 10.46 7.64
CA GLU A 69 11.48 10.01 6.30
C GLU A 69 10.42 9.03 5.80
N LEU A 70 9.90 9.28 4.59
CA LEU A 70 8.97 8.38 3.93
C LEU A 70 9.58 7.91 2.61
N ASP A 71 9.74 6.61 2.48
CA ASP A 71 10.26 5.95 1.28
C ASP A 71 9.16 5.69 0.25
N TYR A 72 9.45 5.96 -1.02
CA TYR A 72 8.52 5.67 -2.09
C TYR A 72 8.59 4.20 -2.53
N ILE A 73 7.50 3.49 -2.36
CA ILE A 73 7.34 2.08 -2.74
C ILE A 73 6.79 2.00 -4.16
N ARG A 74 7.67 1.80 -5.14
CA ARG A 74 7.34 1.83 -6.57
C ARG A 74 6.34 0.78 -7.01
N GLU A 75 6.34 -0.38 -6.35
CA GLU A 75 5.44 -1.49 -6.67
C GLU A 75 3.98 -1.12 -6.46
N PHE A 76 3.72 -0.22 -5.52
CA PHE A 76 2.38 0.14 -5.08
C PHE A 76 2.05 1.62 -5.27
N ASP A 77 3.00 2.42 -5.77
CA ASP A 77 2.83 3.86 -6.01
C ASP A 77 2.42 4.68 -4.77
N PHE A 78 3.02 4.38 -3.60
CA PHE A 78 2.78 5.13 -2.38
C PHE A 78 4.08 5.46 -1.62
N PHE A 79 4.00 6.39 -0.65
CA PHE A 79 5.08 6.66 0.30
C PHE A 79 4.75 6.00 1.64
N GLU A 80 5.74 5.32 2.25
CA GLU A 80 5.60 4.73 3.58
C GLU A 80 6.70 5.17 4.53
N GLY A 81 6.38 5.17 5.81
CA GLY A 81 7.28 5.46 6.91
C GLY A 81 6.70 4.99 8.23
N SER A 82 7.28 5.44 9.35
CA SER A 82 6.74 5.17 10.67
C SER A 82 6.77 6.42 11.54
N VAL A 83 5.87 6.48 12.51
CA VAL A 83 5.81 7.56 13.51
C VAL A 83 5.56 6.99 14.89
N ASP A 84 5.96 7.75 15.92
CA ASP A 84 5.51 7.49 17.29
C ASP A 84 4.05 7.94 17.45
N TRP A 85 3.19 7.00 17.84
CA TRP A 85 1.79 7.24 18.13
C TRP A 85 1.50 6.86 19.58
N LEU A 86 1.48 7.86 20.45
CA LEU A 86 1.25 7.69 21.88
C LEU A 86 2.24 6.70 22.57
N GLY A 87 3.49 6.64 22.08
CA GLY A 87 4.54 5.77 22.61
C GLY A 87 4.65 4.41 21.92
N GLU A 88 3.86 4.18 20.89
CA GLU A 88 3.94 2.98 20.02
C GLU A 88 4.37 3.39 18.60
N GLU A 89 5.28 2.64 18.01
CA GLU A 89 5.66 2.87 16.60
C GLU A 89 4.60 2.27 15.69
N ILE A 90 3.99 3.11 14.85
CA ILE A 90 3.01 2.68 13.85
C ILE A 90 3.48 3.03 12.44
N GLY A 91 3.03 2.24 11.45
CA GLY A 91 3.22 2.55 10.04
C GLY A 91 2.35 3.73 9.60
N ILE A 92 2.88 4.53 8.68
CA ILE A 92 2.09 5.55 7.97
C ILE A 92 2.30 5.38 6.47
N CYS A 93 1.23 5.58 5.71
CA CYS A 93 1.23 5.49 4.27
C CYS A 93 0.53 6.71 3.66
N LEU A 94 1.18 7.34 2.67
CA LEU A 94 0.53 8.31 1.80
C LEU A 94 0.28 7.64 0.46
N GLU A 95 -0.97 7.31 0.15
CA GLU A 95 -1.39 6.61 -1.06
C GLU A 95 -1.47 7.60 -2.23
N VAL A 96 -0.31 8.10 -2.62
CA VAL A 96 -0.15 9.17 -3.61
C VAL A 96 0.99 8.85 -4.55
N GLU A 97 0.75 8.95 -5.85
CA GLU A 97 1.80 8.84 -6.86
C GLU A 97 2.86 9.94 -6.71
N LYS A 98 4.13 9.60 -6.92
CA LYS A 98 5.25 10.57 -6.84
C LYS A 98 5.13 11.74 -7.82
N SER A 99 4.30 11.62 -8.86
CA SER A 99 4.06 12.66 -9.87
C SER A 99 2.97 13.65 -9.45
N ASP A 100 2.13 13.30 -8.46
CA ASP A 100 1.04 14.13 -7.96
C ASP A 100 1.50 15.04 -6.81
N ALA A 101 2.11 16.17 -7.17
CA ALA A 101 2.63 17.12 -6.19
C ALA A 101 1.54 17.74 -5.28
N ASP A 102 0.33 17.93 -5.81
CA ASP A 102 -0.79 18.49 -5.05
C ASP A 102 -1.38 17.45 -4.08
N GLY A 103 -1.55 16.21 -4.54
CA GLY A 103 -1.95 15.09 -3.70
C GLY A 103 -0.96 14.82 -2.57
N ILE A 104 0.35 14.77 -2.88
CA ILE A 104 1.41 14.64 -1.87
C ILE A 104 1.29 15.73 -0.80
N LYS A 105 1.08 16.97 -1.22
CA LYS A 105 0.95 18.09 -0.28
C LYS A 105 -0.26 17.91 0.62
N LEU A 106 -1.44 17.60 0.06
CA LEU A 106 -2.68 17.45 0.81
C LEU A 106 -2.62 16.26 1.78
N ALA A 107 -2.20 15.09 1.31
CA ALA A 107 -2.06 13.90 2.13
C ALA A 107 -1.05 14.12 3.27
N ARG A 108 0.09 14.74 2.98
CA ARG A 108 1.10 15.09 3.97
C ARG A 108 0.59 16.06 5.04
N GLU A 109 -0.11 17.13 4.64
CA GLU A 109 -0.68 18.10 5.58
C GLU A 109 -1.74 17.46 6.48
N ALA A 110 -2.59 16.57 5.93
CA ALA A 110 -3.59 15.84 6.68
C ALA A 110 -2.94 14.86 7.68
N MET A 111 -1.96 14.05 7.24
CA MET A 111 -1.21 13.13 8.11
C MET A 111 -0.49 13.88 9.24
N ARG A 112 0.19 14.99 8.94
CA ARG A 112 0.84 15.85 9.97
C ARG A 112 -0.19 16.34 11.00
N SER A 113 -1.37 16.75 10.56
CA SER A 113 -2.44 17.17 11.45
C SER A 113 -2.89 16.04 12.38
N MET A 114 -2.98 14.82 11.88
CA MET A 114 -3.31 13.65 12.71
C MET A 114 -2.22 13.36 13.73
N VAL A 115 -0.98 13.24 13.31
CA VAL A 115 0.17 12.93 14.19
C VAL A 115 0.37 14.03 15.25
N THR A 116 0.18 15.29 14.88
CA THR A 116 0.31 16.40 15.85
C THR A 116 -0.82 16.40 16.88
N ASN A 117 -1.99 15.87 16.56
CA ASN A 117 -3.18 15.82 17.42
C ASN A 117 -3.56 14.37 17.77
N GLN A 118 -2.57 13.49 17.93
CA GLN A 118 -2.78 12.05 18.08
C GLN A 118 -3.71 11.68 19.24
N ASP A 119 -3.65 12.32 20.41
CA ASP A 119 -4.55 12.04 21.52
C ASP A 119 -6.04 12.15 21.14
N LYS A 120 -6.36 13.20 20.38
CA LYS A 120 -7.73 13.43 19.92
C LYS A 120 -8.15 12.41 18.88
N TRP A 121 -7.27 12.14 17.92
CA TRP A 121 -7.56 11.19 16.83
C TRP A 121 -7.63 9.76 17.34
N ASP A 122 -6.71 9.34 18.20
CA ASP A 122 -6.74 8.01 18.82
C ASP A 122 -8.08 7.76 19.56
N ALA A 123 -8.50 8.72 20.36
CA ALA A 123 -9.77 8.60 21.06
C ALA A 123 -10.98 8.50 20.11
N GLN A 124 -10.97 9.24 19.01
CA GLN A 124 -12.05 9.19 18.00
C GLN A 124 -12.04 7.87 17.23
N LEU A 125 -10.87 7.42 16.76
CA LEU A 125 -10.70 6.21 16.00
C LEU A 125 -11.10 4.98 16.84
N ARG A 126 -10.58 4.84 18.06
CA ARG A 126 -10.96 3.76 18.97
C ARG A 126 -12.44 3.75 19.32
N SER A 127 -13.04 4.91 19.50
CA SER A 127 -14.48 5.02 19.77
C SER A 127 -15.30 4.60 18.55
N PHE A 128 -14.89 4.99 17.37
CA PHE A 128 -15.55 4.61 16.11
C PHE A 128 -15.41 3.10 15.87
N ALA A 129 -14.18 2.57 15.92
CA ALA A 129 -13.91 1.15 15.71
C ALA A 129 -14.65 0.28 16.75
N ALA A 130 -14.67 0.68 18.02
CA ALA A 130 -15.41 -0.04 19.04
C ALA A 130 -16.91 -0.11 18.75
N LYS A 131 -17.49 0.98 18.29
CA LYS A 131 -18.90 1.01 17.94
C LYS A 131 -19.25 0.12 16.76
N GLU A 132 -18.40 0.09 15.73
CA GLU A 132 -18.64 -0.68 14.51
C GLU A 132 -18.27 -2.16 14.66
N LEU A 133 -17.24 -2.49 15.45
CA LEU A 133 -16.62 -3.83 15.45
C LEU A 133 -16.92 -4.67 16.70
N THR A 134 -17.47 -4.10 17.78
CA THR A 134 -17.72 -4.86 19.03
C THR A 134 -18.66 -6.05 18.82
N GLU A 135 -19.72 -5.89 18.01
CA GLU A 135 -20.63 -7.00 17.70
C GLU A 135 -19.92 -8.12 16.93
N LEU A 136 -19.09 -7.75 15.94
CA LEU A 136 -18.30 -8.70 15.17
C LEU A 136 -17.30 -9.45 16.07
N ALA A 137 -16.65 -8.75 16.99
CA ALA A 137 -15.73 -9.34 17.96
C ALA A 137 -16.43 -10.34 18.91
N ARG A 138 -17.68 -10.06 19.29
CA ARG A 138 -18.51 -10.99 20.07
C ARG A 138 -18.86 -12.26 19.28
N ASP A 139 -19.22 -12.08 18.01
CA ASP A 139 -19.58 -13.20 17.12
C ASP A 139 -18.40 -14.15 16.87
N TRP A 140 -17.18 -13.63 16.97
CA TRP A 140 -15.94 -14.38 16.75
C TRP A 140 -15.35 -14.96 18.04
N SER A 141 -15.92 -14.66 19.21
CA SER A 141 -15.42 -15.20 20.47
C SER A 141 -15.66 -16.71 20.58
N GLU A 142 -14.76 -17.41 21.27
CA GLU A 142 -14.81 -18.86 21.40
C GLU A 142 -15.94 -19.34 22.32
N SER A 143 -16.46 -18.47 23.19
CA SER A 143 -17.52 -18.80 24.13
C SER A 143 -18.48 -17.64 24.39
N GLU A 144 -19.73 -17.95 24.77
CA GLU A 144 -20.71 -16.94 25.20
C GLU A 144 -20.23 -16.16 26.45
N GLU A 145 -19.45 -16.79 27.31
CA GLU A 145 -18.89 -16.14 28.51
C GLU A 145 -17.87 -15.08 28.14
N ASP A 146 -17.03 -15.34 27.14
CA ASP A 146 -16.03 -14.38 26.66
C ASP A 146 -16.69 -13.28 25.82
N ALA A 147 -17.67 -13.62 24.97
CA ALA A 147 -18.50 -12.66 24.26
C ALA A 147 -19.14 -11.64 25.20
N ALA A 148 -19.65 -12.07 26.34
CA ALA A 148 -20.26 -11.18 27.33
C ALA A 148 -19.30 -10.19 27.97
N LYS A 149 -17.98 -10.45 27.97
CA LYS A 149 -16.93 -9.57 28.48
C LYS A 149 -16.53 -8.48 27.48
N ILE A 150 -16.84 -8.69 26.20
CA ILE A 150 -16.51 -7.76 25.11
C ILE A 150 -17.57 -6.65 25.08
N THR A 151 -17.21 -5.49 25.58
CA THR A 151 -17.99 -4.25 25.52
C THR A 151 -17.27 -3.22 24.64
N GLU A 152 -17.96 -2.21 24.13
CA GLU A 152 -17.31 -1.11 23.40
C GLU A 152 -16.11 -0.53 24.17
N GLU A 153 -16.26 -0.35 25.49
CA GLU A 153 -15.18 0.18 26.34
C GLU A 153 -13.99 -0.75 26.45
N THR A 154 -14.22 -2.05 26.68
CA THR A 154 -13.13 -3.05 26.78
C THR A 154 -12.48 -3.29 25.44
N PHE A 155 -13.24 -3.25 24.36
CA PHE A 155 -12.75 -3.40 22.99
C PHE A 155 -11.90 -2.20 22.57
N ALA A 156 -12.38 -0.97 22.75
CA ALA A 156 -11.63 0.24 22.46
C ALA A 156 -10.23 0.29 23.11
N LYS A 157 -10.11 -0.23 24.34
CA LYS A 157 -8.82 -0.29 25.06
C LYS A 157 -7.85 -1.34 24.50
N ARG A 158 -8.34 -2.31 23.75
CA ARG A 158 -7.56 -3.44 23.24
C ARG A 158 -7.21 -3.34 21.77
N ILE A 159 -7.92 -2.50 21.01
CA ILE A 159 -7.64 -2.31 19.59
C ILE A 159 -6.21 -1.77 19.44
N PRO A 160 -5.29 -2.49 18.78
CA PRO A 160 -3.98 -1.93 18.46
C PRO A 160 -4.13 -0.95 17.28
N MET A 161 -3.37 0.13 17.29
CA MET A 161 -3.19 0.96 16.10
C MET A 161 -2.10 0.33 15.25
N GLY A 162 -2.45 -0.21 14.08
CA GLY A 162 -1.48 -0.88 13.19
C GLY A 162 -0.79 0.10 12.25
N SER A 163 -1.58 0.82 11.47
CA SER A 163 -1.08 1.80 10.50
C SER A 163 -2.17 2.81 10.16
N ILE A 164 -1.74 3.94 9.60
CA ILE A 164 -2.63 4.98 9.09
C ILE A 164 -2.30 5.21 7.62
N THR A 165 -3.29 5.09 6.76
CA THR A 165 -3.20 5.44 5.34
C THR A 165 -3.92 6.74 5.06
N MET A 166 -3.31 7.59 4.24
CA MET A 166 -3.87 8.87 3.82
C MET A 166 -3.96 8.94 2.30
N GLU A 167 -5.18 9.16 1.79
CA GLU A 167 -5.44 9.33 0.37
C GLU A 167 -5.04 10.71 -0.17
N PRO A 168 -4.93 10.88 -1.51
CA PRO A 168 -4.56 12.14 -2.16
C PRO A 168 -5.46 13.32 -1.83
N ASP A 169 -6.72 13.07 -1.50
CA ASP A 169 -7.69 14.11 -1.12
C ASP A 169 -7.67 14.43 0.38
N GLY A 170 -6.73 13.84 1.12
CA GLY A 170 -6.57 14.04 2.57
C GLY A 170 -7.57 13.26 3.41
N ARG A 171 -8.28 12.28 2.87
CA ARG A 171 -9.07 11.32 3.64
C ARG A 171 -8.17 10.21 4.19
N SER A 172 -8.43 9.77 5.41
CA SER A 172 -7.77 8.62 5.99
C SER A 172 -8.64 7.38 5.84
N GLU A 173 -8.03 6.29 5.34
CA GLU A 173 -8.58 4.95 5.49
C GLU A 173 -7.84 4.24 6.63
N GLU A 174 -8.57 3.68 7.56
CA GLU A 174 -8.03 2.73 8.52
C GLU A 174 -7.96 1.35 7.87
N HIS A 175 -6.79 0.97 7.45
CA HIS A 175 -6.51 -0.46 7.24
C HIS A 175 -6.24 -1.07 8.60
N THR A 176 -7.28 -1.53 9.24
CA THR A 176 -7.15 -2.34 10.43
C THR A 176 -6.61 -3.69 10.02
N SER A 177 -5.36 -3.98 10.36
CA SER A 177 -4.84 -5.36 10.43
C SER A 177 -5.58 -6.21 11.49
N GLU A 178 -6.71 -5.74 11.94
CA GLU A 178 -7.54 -6.16 13.06
C GLU A 178 -8.16 -7.53 12.89
N LEU A 179 -8.42 -7.97 11.67
CA LEU A 179 -9.00 -9.28 11.44
C LEU A 179 -8.07 -10.43 11.87
N GLN A 180 -6.76 -10.20 11.95
CA GLN A 180 -5.81 -11.18 12.47
C GLN A 180 -5.67 -11.11 14.00
N SER A 181 -5.71 -9.92 14.58
CA SER A 181 -5.57 -9.75 16.04
C SER A 181 -6.82 -10.18 16.82
N LEU A 182 -8.00 -10.15 16.21
CA LEU A 182 -9.25 -10.63 16.82
C LEU A 182 -9.27 -12.15 17.05
N ARG A 183 -8.36 -12.92 16.45
CA ARG A 183 -8.21 -14.36 16.70
C ARG A 183 -7.39 -14.68 17.96
N GLU A 184 -6.71 -13.69 18.55
CA GLU A 184 -5.85 -13.84 19.72
C GLU A 184 -6.46 -13.21 21.00
N ILE A 185 -7.69 -12.68 20.93
CA ILE A 185 -8.45 -12.13 22.06
C ILE A 185 -9.37 -13.19 22.65
#